data_1a8a93f6350d4987ffc97e6859ae784c
#
_entry.id   1a8a93f6350d4987ffc97e6859ae784c
#
_cell.length_a   1.000
_cell.length_b   1.000
_cell.length_c   1.000
_cell.angle_alpha   90.00
_cell.angle_beta   90.00
_cell.angle_gamma   90.00
#
_symmetry.space_group_name_H-M   'P 1'
#
loop_
_entity.id
_entity.type
_entity.pdbx_description
1 polymer ?
#
loop_
_entity_poly.entity_id
_entity_poly.type
_entity_poly.pdbx_seq_one_letter_code
_entity_poly.pdbx_strand_id
1 'polypeptide(L)'
;MYKLEKTAKQLIFIRNNTLIVCSPACCYAISRKQFIFDMLLHSASQADSFADIYRTFRLNRRILSLALARIKPSSPMKFIHAADLHLDSPLRGLSRYEEAPVDELRIATREAFNNLVELAIEEKVSFVLLAGDLYDGTWQDFSTAIFLAKKLGELGREGIRVFGVLGNHDAQSKLTKELEKPKNLTLFPAGKATTEILEELEVAIHGQSFDQQHVVDNLAEGFPMARPGLFNIGLLHTSLDGREGHANYAPCKLDDLRAKDYHYWALGHVHAHEKVLTDPWVVFPGCLQGRHARETGPKGCCVVTVEDGQVESVDHRALDVVRWARSEVDLSEVNSLEGVLDRAGKAMRELLDDADDRIVATRLLFVGATKVHGELQAKTQWLRQKLMQLAAELNADQLWIEKVVIATTSKLDRVAVLSGDGALGGLAKSIMEVSENQGGVRGLDIALSMLRDKLPPEVFVAEDGLKIDDEIVVARLIHEAKELLVGKLLESESES
;
A
#
# COMPACT_ATOMS: atom_id res chain seq x y z
N MET A 1 -16.21 -17.49 33.19
CA MET A 1 -17.14 -16.74 34.03
C MET A 1 -16.95 -17.21 35.47
N TYR A 2 -16.13 -16.55 36.26
CA TYR A 2 -15.91 -16.89 37.65
C TYR A 2 -16.61 -15.85 38.53
N LYS A 3 -17.54 -16.33 39.33
CA LYS A 3 -18.30 -15.52 40.30
C LYS A 3 -17.47 -15.45 41.58
N LEU A 4 -16.85 -14.33 41.83
CA LEU A 4 -16.25 -14.01 43.12
C LEU A 4 -17.32 -13.34 43.97
N GLU A 5 -17.42 -13.76 45.22
CA GLU A 5 -18.48 -13.56 46.17
C GLU A 5 -19.09 -12.15 46.27
N LYS A 6 -20.41 -12.18 46.56
CA LYS A 6 -21.21 -11.03 46.89
C LYS A 6 -20.70 -10.36 48.19
N THR A 7 -20.01 -9.26 48.06
CA THR A 7 -19.93 -8.29 49.13
C THR A 7 -20.56 -6.99 48.66
N ALA A 8 -21.65 -6.64 49.33
CA ALA A 8 -22.35 -5.37 49.24
C ALA A 8 -22.61 -4.80 47.85
N LYS A 9 -23.62 -5.33 47.15
CA LYS A 9 -24.29 -4.68 46.00
C LYS A 9 -23.45 -4.40 44.73
N GLN A 10 -22.28 -5.01 44.55
CA GLN A 10 -21.49 -4.87 43.32
C GLN A 10 -21.25 -6.22 42.67
N LEU A 11 -21.44 -6.32 41.35
CA LEU A 11 -21.08 -7.46 40.53
C LEU A 11 -19.75 -7.15 39.85
N ILE A 12 -18.76 -8.02 40.04
CA ILE A 12 -17.44 -7.89 39.44
C ILE A 12 -17.30 -8.94 38.29
N PHE A 13 -17.00 -8.47 37.09
CA PHE A 13 -16.72 -9.32 35.92
C PHE A 13 -15.29 -9.08 35.45
N ILE A 14 -14.63 -10.13 35.03
CA ILE A 14 -13.34 -10.04 34.34
C ILE A 14 -13.58 -10.34 32.85
N ARG A 15 -13.31 -9.36 32.00
CA ARG A 15 -13.37 -9.51 30.55
C ARG A 15 -12.08 -8.91 29.95
N ASN A 16 -11.38 -9.70 29.12
CA ASN A 16 -10.20 -9.26 28.35
C ASN A 16 -9.16 -8.49 29.19
N ASN A 17 -8.66 -9.08 30.28
CA ASN A 17 -7.72 -8.44 31.19
C ASN A 17 -8.22 -7.15 31.89
N THR A 18 -9.44 -6.75 31.65
CA THR A 18 -10.09 -5.59 32.26
C THR A 18 -11.08 -6.03 33.30
N LEU A 19 -11.04 -5.42 34.48
CA LEU A 19 -12.00 -5.64 35.54
C LEU A 19 -13.17 -4.68 35.34
N ILE A 20 -14.37 -5.21 35.20
CA ILE A 20 -15.61 -4.42 35.09
C ILE A 20 -16.32 -4.51 36.44
N VAL A 21 -16.43 -3.38 37.12
CA VAL A 21 -17.18 -3.24 38.38
C VAL A 21 -18.53 -2.61 38.07
N CYS A 22 -19.59 -3.39 38.19
CA CYS A 22 -20.95 -2.89 38.00
C CYS A 22 -21.62 -2.62 39.34
N SER A 23 -22.04 -1.37 39.56
CA SER A 23 -22.95 -0.98 40.61
C SER A 23 -24.35 -0.71 40.03
N PRO A 24 -25.42 -0.63 40.83
CA PRO A 24 -26.76 -0.33 40.33
C PRO A 24 -26.89 0.99 39.55
N ALA A 25 -25.88 1.87 39.62
CA ALA A 25 -25.90 3.20 39.01
C ALA A 25 -24.92 3.36 37.83
N CYS A 26 -23.81 2.59 37.74
CA CYS A 26 -22.81 2.71 36.67
C CYS A 26 -21.90 1.48 36.56
N CYS A 27 -21.42 1.17 35.33
CA CYS A 27 -20.35 0.21 35.07
C CYS A 27 -19.07 0.96 34.71
N TYR A 28 -17.95 0.63 35.37
CA TYR A 28 -16.63 1.20 35.09
C TYR A 28 -15.67 0.11 34.67
N ALA A 29 -14.92 0.36 33.57
CA ALA A 29 -13.77 -0.45 33.20
C ALA A 29 -12.51 0.15 33.87
N ILE A 30 -11.80 -0.64 34.66
CA ILE A 30 -10.61 -0.20 35.40
C ILE A 30 -9.46 -1.15 35.03
N SER A 31 -8.27 -0.61 34.77
CA SER A 31 -7.08 -1.45 34.54
C SER A 31 -6.77 -2.29 35.80
N ARG A 32 -6.26 -3.50 35.63
CA ARG A 32 -5.93 -4.39 36.77
C ARG A 32 -4.96 -3.73 37.80
N LYS A 33 -4.02 -2.92 37.34
CA LYS A 33 -3.08 -2.20 38.22
C LYS A 33 -3.82 -1.20 39.09
N GLN A 34 -4.74 -0.45 38.51
CA GLN A 34 -5.54 0.53 39.24
C GLN A 34 -6.48 -0.14 40.27
N PHE A 35 -7.14 -1.24 39.88
CA PHE A 35 -8.03 -1.99 40.75
C PHE A 35 -7.29 -2.58 41.97
N ILE A 36 -6.10 -3.14 41.79
CA ILE A 36 -5.28 -3.68 42.87
C ILE A 36 -4.89 -2.55 43.84
N PHE A 37 -4.52 -1.39 43.30
CA PHE A 37 -4.14 -0.22 44.10
C PHE A 37 -5.35 0.33 44.90
N ASP A 38 -6.51 0.45 44.24
CA ASP A 38 -7.74 0.95 44.85
C ASP A 38 -8.30 -0.04 45.92
N MET A 39 -8.17 -1.36 45.67
CA MET A 39 -8.56 -2.40 46.65
C MET A 39 -7.65 -2.40 47.86
N LEU A 40 -6.35 -2.17 47.71
CA LEU A 40 -5.39 -2.05 48.83
C LEU A 40 -5.66 -0.78 49.64
N LEU A 41 -5.95 0.35 49.00
CA LEU A 41 -6.32 1.61 49.66
C LEU A 41 -7.64 1.47 50.41
N HIS A 42 -8.67 0.86 49.81
CA HIS A 42 -9.97 0.68 50.44
C HIS A 42 -9.91 -0.28 51.65
N SER A 43 -9.12 -1.36 51.53
CA SER A 43 -8.90 -2.30 52.65
C SER A 43 -8.15 -1.66 53.82
N ALA A 44 -7.25 -0.72 53.56
CA ALA A 44 -6.52 0.02 54.56
C ALA A 44 -7.39 1.09 55.30
N SER A 45 -8.38 1.64 54.56
CA SER A 45 -9.28 2.68 55.12
C SER A 45 -10.44 2.17 55.99
N GLN A 46 -10.73 0.85 55.96
CA GLN A 46 -11.83 0.22 56.70
C GLN A 46 -11.39 -0.66 57.86
N ALA A 47 -10.11 -0.69 58.20
CA ALA A 47 -9.60 -1.55 59.25
C ALA A 47 -9.57 -0.83 60.59
N ASP A 48 -10.30 -1.38 61.56
CA ASP A 48 -10.40 -0.82 62.94
C ASP A 48 -9.19 -1.16 63.83
N SER A 49 -8.29 -2.06 63.38
CA SER A 49 -7.07 -2.40 64.12
C SER A 49 -5.90 -2.84 63.22
N PHE A 50 -4.66 -2.69 63.71
CA PHE A 50 -3.43 -3.16 63.02
C PHE A 50 -3.45 -4.68 62.77
N ALA A 51 -4.15 -5.46 63.59
CA ALA A 51 -4.30 -6.91 63.45
C ALA A 51 -5.24 -7.29 62.30
N ASP A 52 -6.26 -6.48 62.05
CA ASP A 52 -7.21 -6.68 60.93
C ASP A 52 -6.59 -6.28 59.59
N ILE A 53 -5.78 -5.23 59.57
CA ILE A 53 -4.94 -4.89 58.41
C ILE A 53 -4.01 -6.05 58.09
N TYR A 54 -3.37 -6.67 59.07
CA TYR A 54 -2.42 -7.76 58.83
C TYR A 54 -3.10 -9.05 58.34
N ARG A 55 -4.30 -9.39 58.87
CA ARG A 55 -5.11 -10.53 58.41
C ARG A 55 -5.60 -10.33 56.97
N THR A 56 -6.12 -9.16 56.68
CA THR A 56 -6.60 -8.81 55.34
C THR A 56 -5.45 -8.78 54.31
N PHE A 57 -4.29 -8.25 54.73
CA PHE A 57 -3.07 -8.29 53.88
C PHE A 57 -2.55 -9.72 53.64
N ARG A 58 -2.65 -10.62 54.62
CA ARG A 58 -2.21 -12.02 54.51
C ARG A 58 -3.14 -12.85 53.62
N LEU A 59 -4.46 -12.58 53.66
CA LEU A 59 -5.46 -13.20 52.80
C LEU A 59 -5.33 -12.67 51.37
N ASN A 60 -5.19 -11.36 51.20
CA ASN A 60 -5.02 -10.70 49.93
C ASN A 60 -3.67 -11.07 49.30
N ARG A 61 -2.61 -11.32 50.04
CA ARG A 61 -1.31 -11.78 49.54
C ARG A 61 -1.40 -13.17 48.88
N ARG A 62 -2.26 -14.07 49.42
CA ARG A 62 -2.52 -15.38 48.76
C ARG A 62 -3.36 -15.23 47.49
N ILE A 63 -4.36 -14.40 47.50
CA ILE A 63 -5.19 -14.08 46.34
C ILE A 63 -4.34 -13.33 45.29
N LEU A 64 -3.53 -12.38 45.73
CA LEU A 64 -2.59 -11.65 44.88
C LEU A 64 -1.51 -12.55 44.31
N SER A 65 -0.93 -13.48 45.10
CA SER A 65 0.06 -14.42 44.58
C SER A 65 -0.53 -15.43 43.63
N LEU A 66 -1.79 -15.85 43.79
CA LEU A 66 -2.51 -16.71 42.84
C LEU A 66 -2.95 -15.92 41.59
N ALA A 67 -3.26 -14.66 41.71
CA ALA A 67 -3.54 -13.78 40.58
C ALA A 67 -2.24 -13.40 39.84
N LEU A 68 -1.15 -13.10 40.55
CA LEU A 68 0.15 -12.79 40.00
C LEU A 68 0.87 -14.04 39.43
N ALA A 69 0.67 -15.23 40.03
CA ALA A 69 1.23 -16.48 39.48
C ALA A 69 0.56 -16.91 38.18
N ARG A 70 -0.61 -16.35 37.84
CA ARG A 70 -1.26 -16.50 36.54
C ARG A 70 -0.95 -15.36 35.54
N ILE A 71 -0.27 -14.32 36.01
CA ILE A 71 0.32 -13.30 35.14
C ILE A 71 1.73 -13.80 34.79
N LYS A 72 1.84 -14.76 33.88
CA LYS A 72 3.04 -14.79 33.05
C LYS A 72 2.97 -13.47 32.26
N PRO A 73 4.00 -12.60 32.33
CA PRO A 73 4.09 -11.58 31.29
C PRO A 73 4.04 -12.34 29.98
N SER A 74 3.05 -12.10 29.14
CA SER A 74 3.06 -12.61 27.78
C SER A 74 4.37 -12.10 27.19
N SER A 75 5.26 -12.99 26.80
CA SER A 75 6.47 -12.56 26.09
C SER A 75 5.99 -11.68 24.93
N PRO A 76 6.63 -10.52 24.67
CA PRO A 76 6.22 -9.69 23.56
C PRO A 76 6.19 -10.54 22.31
N MET A 77 5.04 -10.57 21.65
CA MET A 77 4.81 -11.33 20.44
C MET A 77 4.99 -10.42 19.25
N LYS A 78 5.75 -10.87 18.24
CA LYS A 78 5.84 -10.18 16.96
C LYS A 78 5.25 -11.04 15.86
N PHE A 79 4.58 -10.42 14.89
CA PHE A 79 4.17 -11.09 13.67
C PHE A 79 4.34 -10.16 12.46
N ILE A 80 4.48 -10.75 11.28
CA ILE A 80 4.49 -10.01 10.02
C ILE A 80 3.10 -10.08 9.40
N HIS A 81 2.66 -8.93 8.88
CA HIS A 81 1.51 -8.81 8.01
C HIS A 81 1.97 -8.32 6.64
N ALA A 82 1.83 -9.17 5.63
CA ALA A 82 2.10 -8.89 4.23
C ALA A 82 0.88 -9.23 3.37
N ALA A 83 0.78 -8.61 2.20
CA ALA A 83 -0.27 -8.82 1.22
C ALA A 83 0.24 -8.53 -0.18
N ASP A 84 -0.54 -8.86 -1.19
CA ASP A 84 -0.35 -8.43 -2.58
C ASP A 84 1.07 -8.71 -3.07
N LEU A 85 1.52 -9.98 -2.91
CA LEU A 85 2.85 -10.44 -3.29
C LEU A 85 3.04 -10.43 -4.81
N HIS A 86 2.00 -10.81 -5.53
CA HIS A 86 1.97 -10.90 -7.00
C HIS A 86 3.26 -11.49 -7.58
N LEU A 87 3.68 -12.63 -7.03
CA LEU A 87 4.92 -13.30 -7.43
C LEU A 87 4.95 -13.57 -8.93
N ASP A 88 6.06 -13.19 -9.56
CA ASP A 88 6.29 -13.30 -11.00
C ASP A 88 5.22 -12.63 -11.86
N SER A 89 4.62 -11.55 -11.37
CA SER A 89 3.68 -10.74 -12.14
C SER A 89 4.27 -10.38 -13.51
N PRO A 90 3.56 -10.65 -14.62
CA PRO A 90 4.07 -10.31 -15.93
C PRO A 90 4.17 -8.78 -16.06
N LEU A 91 5.38 -8.27 -16.17
CA LEU A 91 5.68 -6.86 -16.36
C LEU A 91 5.31 -6.46 -17.79
N ARG A 92 4.00 -6.32 -18.06
CA ARG A 92 3.47 -6.02 -19.39
C ARG A 92 3.97 -4.65 -19.86
N GLY A 93 4.61 -4.62 -21.02
CA GLY A 93 5.07 -3.38 -21.66
C GLY A 93 6.50 -2.97 -21.32
N LEU A 94 7.20 -3.57 -20.37
CA LEU A 94 8.61 -3.27 -20.07
C LEU A 94 9.56 -3.57 -21.24
N SER A 95 9.27 -4.59 -22.03
CA SER A 95 10.03 -4.90 -23.25
C SER A 95 9.98 -3.80 -24.34
N ARG A 96 9.15 -2.77 -24.15
CA ARG A 96 9.08 -1.60 -25.05
C ARG A 96 10.08 -0.50 -24.69
N TYR A 97 10.69 -0.59 -23.51
CA TYR A 97 11.67 0.40 -23.07
C TYR A 97 13.07 -0.15 -23.32
N GLU A 98 13.77 0.46 -24.26
CA GLU A 98 15.20 0.27 -24.41
C GLU A 98 15.89 0.63 -23.10
N GLU A 99 16.86 -0.18 -22.66
CA GLU A 99 17.65 0.03 -21.43
C GLU A 99 16.90 -0.19 -20.09
N ALA A 100 15.69 -0.79 -20.10
CA ALA A 100 15.06 -1.20 -18.87
C ALA A 100 15.88 -2.31 -18.17
N PRO A 101 16.06 -2.28 -16.84
CA PRO A 101 16.67 -3.36 -16.07
C PRO A 101 15.71 -4.56 -16.00
N VAL A 102 15.51 -5.24 -17.14
CA VAL A 102 14.43 -6.22 -17.31
C VAL A 102 14.61 -7.43 -16.41
N ASP A 103 15.85 -7.86 -16.21
CA ASP A 103 16.15 -9.06 -15.41
C ASP A 103 15.92 -8.76 -13.92
N GLU A 104 16.37 -7.60 -13.44
CA GLU A 104 16.15 -7.13 -12.07
C GLU A 104 14.66 -6.95 -11.77
N LEU A 105 13.94 -6.33 -12.71
CA LEU A 105 12.48 -6.12 -12.56
C LEU A 105 11.71 -7.45 -12.56
N ARG A 106 12.14 -8.45 -13.34
CA ARG A 106 11.49 -9.77 -13.37
C ARG A 106 11.65 -10.54 -12.07
N ILE A 107 12.80 -10.43 -11.42
CA ILE A 107 13.07 -11.12 -10.17
C ILE A 107 12.68 -10.31 -8.95
N ALA A 108 12.33 -9.02 -9.10
CA ALA A 108 12.09 -8.09 -8.00
C ALA A 108 11.06 -8.60 -6.98
N THR A 109 9.95 -9.18 -7.44
CA THR A 109 8.93 -9.74 -6.53
C THR A 109 9.45 -10.93 -5.74
N ARG A 110 10.32 -11.77 -6.32
CA ARG A 110 10.97 -12.90 -5.63
C ARG A 110 11.99 -12.40 -4.62
N GLU A 111 12.80 -11.41 -4.98
CA GLU A 111 13.80 -10.84 -4.08
C GLU A 111 13.14 -10.09 -2.90
N ALA A 112 12.07 -9.34 -3.14
CA ALA A 112 11.29 -8.74 -2.07
C ALA A 112 10.69 -9.78 -1.12
N PHE A 113 10.28 -10.94 -1.64
CA PHE A 113 9.81 -12.05 -0.81
C PHE A 113 10.96 -12.77 -0.08
N ASN A 114 12.16 -12.84 -0.64
CA ASN A 114 13.36 -13.28 0.07
C ASN A 114 13.63 -12.36 1.26
N ASN A 115 13.60 -11.04 1.06
CA ASN A 115 13.77 -10.04 2.12
C ASN A 115 12.73 -10.20 3.23
N LEU A 116 11.46 -10.55 2.88
CA LEU A 116 10.43 -10.82 3.89
C LEU A 116 10.76 -12.05 4.73
N VAL A 117 11.23 -13.12 4.11
CA VAL A 117 11.62 -14.37 4.83
C VAL A 117 12.80 -14.08 5.75
N GLU A 118 13.80 -13.36 5.28
CA GLU A 118 14.97 -12.96 6.08
C GLU A 118 14.55 -12.10 7.27
N LEU A 119 13.72 -11.05 7.02
CA LEU A 119 13.19 -10.20 8.08
C LEU A 119 12.39 -11.00 9.12
N ALA A 120 11.59 -11.97 8.69
CA ALA A 120 10.80 -12.80 9.61
C ALA A 120 11.71 -13.63 10.54
N ILE A 121 12.82 -14.13 10.03
CA ILE A 121 13.81 -14.91 10.79
C ILE A 121 14.62 -14.00 11.72
N GLU A 122 15.08 -12.85 11.23
CA GLU A 122 15.87 -11.88 12.00
C GLU A 122 15.06 -11.30 13.18
N GLU A 123 13.82 -10.88 12.92
CA GLU A 123 12.91 -10.35 13.94
C GLU A 123 12.34 -11.45 14.86
N LYS A 124 12.59 -12.73 14.54
CA LYS A 124 12.10 -13.90 15.27
C LYS A 124 10.59 -13.84 15.48
N VAL A 125 9.87 -13.57 14.40
CA VAL A 125 8.43 -13.45 14.48
C VAL A 125 7.77 -14.77 14.84
N SER A 126 6.66 -14.72 15.56
CA SER A 126 5.91 -15.90 15.98
C SER A 126 5.16 -16.55 14.81
N PHE A 127 4.71 -15.73 13.87
CA PHE A 127 4.02 -16.17 12.64
C PHE A 127 3.98 -15.05 11.59
N VAL A 128 3.60 -15.44 10.37
CA VAL A 128 3.41 -14.52 9.23
C VAL A 128 1.96 -14.61 8.75
N LEU A 129 1.35 -13.46 8.46
CA LEU A 129 0.04 -13.32 7.83
C LEU A 129 0.20 -12.89 6.37
N LEU A 130 -0.46 -13.58 5.45
CA LEU A 130 -0.50 -13.26 4.03
C LEU A 130 -1.96 -12.95 3.63
N ALA A 131 -2.26 -11.67 3.43
CA ALA A 131 -3.63 -11.20 3.21
C ALA A 131 -4.06 -11.20 1.73
N GLY A 132 -3.71 -12.25 0.98
CA GLY A 132 -4.16 -12.48 -0.39
C GLY A 132 -3.24 -11.97 -1.48
N ASP A 133 -3.61 -12.31 -2.72
CA ASP A 133 -2.91 -12.02 -3.96
C ASP A 133 -1.44 -12.47 -3.93
N LEU A 134 -1.25 -13.78 -3.67
CA LEU A 134 0.06 -14.42 -3.65
C LEU A 134 0.65 -14.53 -5.06
N TYR A 135 -0.21 -14.78 -6.06
CA TYR A 135 0.12 -14.93 -7.47
C TYR A 135 -0.62 -13.91 -8.32
N ASP A 136 -0.21 -13.76 -9.57
CA ASP A 136 -0.89 -12.85 -10.51
C ASP A 136 -1.77 -13.64 -11.51
N GLY A 137 -3.02 -13.85 -11.15
CA GLY A 137 -4.10 -14.33 -12.01
C GLY A 137 -3.82 -15.62 -12.77
N THR A 138 -3.79 -15.55 -14.10
CA THR A 138 -3.65 -16.69 -15.02
C THR A 138 -2.21 -17.18 -15.20
N TRP A 139 -1.25 -16.64 -14.45
CA TRP A 139 0.13 -17.08 -14.49
C TRP A 139 0.26 -18.56 -14.15
N GLN A 140 0.85 -19.36 -15.03
CA GLN A 140 0.88 -20.83 -14.92
C GLN A 140 2.30 -21.39 -14.76
N ASP A 141 3.25 -20.57 -14.36
CA ASP A 141 4.60 -21.07 -14.14
C ASP A 141 4.71 -21.79 -12.78
N PHE A 142 4.79 -23.10 -12.82
CA PHE A 142 5.00 -23.94 -11.64
C PHE A 142 6.26 -23.58 -10.85
N SER A 143 7.26 -22.94 -11.49
CA SER A 143 8.48 -22.50 -10.81
C SER A 143 8.18 -21.47 -9.71
N THR A 144 7.18 -20.60 -9.92
CA THR A 144 6.71 -19.61 -8.95
C THR A 144 6.18 -20.28 -7.68
N ALA A 145 5.35 -21.30 -7.86
CA ALA A 145 4.76 -22.01 -6.71
C ALA A 145 5.80 -22.88 -5.98
N ILE A 146 6.74 -23.48 -6.71
CA ILE A 146 7.89 -24.19 -6.11
C ILE A 146 8.76 -23.21 -5.31
N PHE A 147 9.03 -22.02 -5.86
CA PHE A 147 9.76 -20.97 -5.16
C PHE A 147 9.07 -20.58 -3.85
N LEU A 148 7.76 -20.25 -3.91
CA LEU A 148 6.99 -19.92 -2.71
C LEU A 148 7.02 -21.06 -1.68
N ALA A 149 6.76 -22.30 -2.10
CA ALA A 149 6.79 -23.47 -1.22
C ALA A 149 8.15 -23.65 -0.55
N LYS A 150 9.26 -23.49 -1.30
CA LYS A 150 10.62 -23.56 -0.77
C LYS A 150 10.85 -22.50 0.30
N LYS A 151 10.48 -21.24 0.03
CA LYS A 151 10.69 -20.12 0.95
C LYS A 151 9.83 -20.22 2.21
N LEU A 152 8.57 -20.62 2.07
CA LEU A 152 7.74 -20.94 3.23
C LEU A 152 8.29 -22.11 4.04
N GLY A 153 8.88 -23.11 3.38
CA GLY A 153 9.60 -24.20 4.06
C GLY A 153 10.83 -23.74 4.84
N GLU A 154 11.50 -22.65 4.42
CA GLU A 154 12.57 -22.00 5.18
C GLU A 154 12.03 -21.46 6.52
N LEU A 155 10.93 -20.72 6.50
CA LEU A 155 10.23 -20.27 7.72
C LEU A 155 9.82 -21.46 8.62
N GLY A 156 9.33 -22.54 7.99
CA GLY A 156 8.94 -23.75 8.74
C GLY A 156 10.10 -24.43 9.48
N ARG A 157 11.33 -24.38 8.96
CA ARG A 157 12.53 -24.89 9.66
C ARG A 157 12.87 -24.07 10.90
N GLU A 158 12.56 -22.78 10.88
CA GLU A 158 12.71 -21.88 12.04
C GLU A 158 11.48 -21.91 12.99
N GLY A 159 10.51 -22.80 12.73
CA GLY A 159 9.30 -22.93 13.54
C GLY A 159 8.25 -21.85 13.30
N ILE A 160 8.43 -20.99 12.29
CA ILE A 160 7.51 -19.90 11.95
C ILE A 160 6.34 -20.43 11.14
N ARG A 161 5.13 -20.28 11.65
CA ARG A 161 3.87 -20.64 10.97
C ARG A 161 3.43 -19.52 10.05
N VAL A 162 2.76 -19.88 8.96
CA VAL A 162 2.22 -18.92 7.99
C VAL A 162 0.72 -19.14 7.86
N PHE A 163 -0.05 -18.07 7.94
CA PHE A 163 -1.50 -18.08 7.76
C PHE A 163 -1.85 -17.18 6.59
N GLY A 164 -2.65 -17.68 5.66
CA GLY A 164 -2.98 -16.92 4.46
C GLY A 164 -4.44 -17.04 4.05
N VAL A 165 -4.91 -16.02 3.37
CA VAL A 165 -6.14 -16.03 2.58
C VAL A 165 -5.79 -15.89 1.10
N LEU A 166 -6.69 -16.31 0.22
CA LEU A 166 -6.58 -16.13 -1.22
C LEU A 166 -7.38 -14.89 -1.61
N GLY A 167 -6.76 -14.02 -2.42
CA GLY A 167 -7.40 -12.84 -2.99
C GLY A 167 -8.03 -13.09 -4.36
N ASN A 168 -8.40 -12.02 -5.07
CA ASN A 168 -9.07 -12.09 -6.36
C ASN A 168 -8.17 -12.65 -7.48
N HIS A 169 -6.87 -12.40 -7.45
CA HIS A 169 -5.91 -12.97 -8.41
C HIS A 169 -5.69 -14.47 -8.15
N ASP A 170 -5.62 -14.89 -6.90
CA ASP A 170 -5.38 -16.29 -6.51
C ASP A 170 -6.55 -17.21 -6.84
N ALA A 171 -7.79 -16.73 -6.73
CA ALA A 171 -9.00 -17.50 -6.98
C ALA A 171 -9.06 -18.07 -8.41
N GLN A 172 -8.42 -17.43 -9.37
CA GLN A 172 -8.26 -17.90 -10.76
C GLN A 172 -7.07 -18.83 -10.96
N SER A 173 -6.10 -18.84 -10.04
CA SER A 173 -4.85 -19.55 -10.21
C SER A 173 -5.05 -21.07 -10.09
N LYS A 174 -4.55 -21.80 -11.10
CA LYS A 174 -4.47 -23.27 -11.05
C LYS A 174 -3.38 -23.73 -10.08
N LEU A 175 -2.35 -22.90 -9.85
CA LEU A 175 -1.20 -23.22 -9.00
C LEU A 175 -1.62 -23.49 -7.55
N THR A 176 -2.58 -22.71 -7.05
CA THR A 176 -3.12 -22.88 -5.68
C THR A 176 -3.83 -24.20 -5.45
N LYS A 177 -4.27 -24.87 -6.53
CA LYS A 177 -5.06 -26.11 -6.47
C LYS A 177 -4.25 -27.40 -6.66
N GLU A 178 -3.09 -27.32 -7.33
CA GLU A 178 -2.36 -28.51 -7.82
C GLU A 178 -1.10 -28.83 -7.02
N LEU A 179 -0.55 -27.89 -6.21
CA LEU A 179 0.69 -28.10 -5.46
C LEU A 179 0.44 -28.44 -3.99
N GLU A 180 1.23 -29.39 -3.48
CA GLU A 180 1.27 -29.67 -2.05
C GLU A 180 1.71 -28.43 -1.27
N LYS A 181 0.87 -28.05 -0.30
CA LYS A 181 1.15 -26.92 0.57
C LYS A 181 2.23 -27.27 1.57
N PRO A 182 3.17 -26.35 1.86
CA PRO A 182 4.12 -26.53 2.96
C PRO A 182 3.37 -26.79 4.29
N LYS A 183 3.93 -27.66 5.14
CA LYS A 183 3.27 -28.08 6.40
C LYS A 183 3.03 -26.92 7.38
N ASN A 184 3.84 -25.86 7.28
CA ASN A 184 3.71 -24.65 8.11
C ASN A 184 2.75 -23.60 7.52
N LEU A 185 2.14 -23.85 6.33
CA LEU A 185 1.17 -22.96 5.71
C LEU A 185 -0.26 -23.44 5.98
N THR A 186 -1.04 -22.58 6.62
CA THR A 186 -2.49 -22.73 6.77
C THR A 186 -3.17 -21.71 5.87
N LEU A 187 -3.87 -22.18 4.82
CA LEU A 187 -4.74 -21.32 4.00
C LEU A 187 -6.18 -21.47 4.50
N PHE A 188 -6.81 -20.35 4.83
CA PHE A 188 -8.21 -20.31 5.22
C PHE A 188 -9.11 -20.68 4.03
N PRO A 189 -10.21 -21.43 4.28
CA PRO A 189 -11.10 -21.86 3.21
C PRO A 189 -11.88 -20.69 2.60
N ALA A 190 -12.35 -20.89 1.38
CA ALA A 190 -13.37 -20.05 0.77
C ALA A 190 -14.77 -20.38 1.32
N GLY A 191 -15.75 -19.53 1.07
CA GLY A 191 -17.17 -19.74 1.37
C GLY A 191 -17.58 -19.48 2.81
N LYS A 192 -16.71 -19.69 3.82
CA LYS A 192 -17.01 -19.40 5.23
C LYS A 192 -15.75 -19.08 6.01
N ALA A 193 -15.82 -18.02 6.83
CA ALA A 193 -14.74 -17.68 7.76
C ALA A 193 -14.54 -18.80 8.80
N THR A 194 -13.27 -19.18 9.00
CA THR A 194 -12.85 -20.16 10.02
C THR A 194 -11.84 -19.54 10.98
N THR A 195 -11.56 -20.23 12.09
CA THR A 195 -10.68 -19.76 13.14
C THR A 195 -9.59 -20.77 13.41
N GLU A 196 -8.34 -20.33 13.40
CA GLU A 196 -7.17 -21.05 13.89
C GLU A 196 -6.77 -20.49 15.25
N ILE A 197 -6.49 -21.34 16.22
CA ILE A 197 -6.10 -20.96 17.57
C ILE A 197 -4.64 -21.35 17.82
N LEU A 198 -3.84 -20.39 18.23
CA LEU A 198 -2.45 -20.57 18.68
C LEU A 198 -2.48 -20.51 20.21
N GLU A 199 -2.71 -21.68 20.84
CA GLU A 199 -2.90 -21.77 22.30
C GLU A 199 -1.67 -21.24 23.07
N GLU A 200 -0.46 -21.54 22.54
CA GLU A 200 0.82 -21.12 23.13
C GLU A 200 1.05 -19.60 23.14
N LEU A 201 0.38 -18.89 22.22
CA LEU A 201 0.46 -17.41 22.05
C LEU A 201 -0.80 -16.70 22.54
N GLU A 202 -1.83 -17.44 22.94
CA GLU A 202 -3.16 -16.89 23.27
C GLU A 202 -3.76 -16.06 22.11
N VAL A 203 -3.58 -16.51 20.84
CA VAL A 203 -4.03 -15.82 19.62
C VAL A 203 -5.13 -16.63 18.92
N ALA A 204 -6.14 -15.94 18.41
CA ALA A 204 -7.14 -16.46 17.47
C ALA A 204 -7.05 -15.72 16.15
N ILE A 205 -6.79 -16.43 15.06
CA ILE A 205 -6.74 -15.88 13.70
C ILE A 205 -8.00 -16.34 12.97
N HIS A 206 -8.79 -15.39 12.49
CA HIS A 206 -10.01 -15.62 11.75
C HIS A 206 -9.75 -15.23 10.30
N GLY A 207 -10.06 -16.10 9.34
CA GLY A 207 -9.79 -15.83 7.94
C GLY A 207 -10.82 -16.44 7.01
N GLN A 208 -10.95 -15.83 5.83
CA GLN A 208 -11.76 -16.35 4.72
C GLN A 208 -11.10 -15.97 3.40
N SER A 209 -10.91 -16.96 2.52
CA SER A 209 -10.41 -16.77 1.16
C SER A 209 -11.54 -16.43 0.19
N PHE A 210 -11.20 -15.83 -0.94
CA PHE A 210 -12.10 -15.70 -2.09
C PHE A 210 -12.33 -17.08 -2.75
N ASP A 211 -13.53 -17.33 -3.21
CA ASP A 211 -13.90 -18.51 -4.01
C ASP A 211 -13.86 -18.24 -5.52
N GLN A 212 -13.96 -16.96 -5.90
CA GLN A 212 -13.96 -16.46 -7.28
C GLN A 212 -13.30 -15.08 -7.36
N GLN A 213 -12.95 -14.66 -8.58
CA GLN A 213 -12.27 -13.39 -8.80
C GLN A 213 -13.11 -12.18 -8.35
N HIS A 214 -14.40 -12.19 -8.69
CA HIS A 214 -15.31 -11.09 -8.41
C HIS A 214 -16.22 -11.42 -7.22
N VAL A 215 -15.77 -11.13 -6.02
CA VAL A 215 -16.58 -11.23 -4.81
C VAL A 215 -17.19 -9.85 -4.53
N VAL A 216 -18.50 -9.73 -4.59
CA VAL A 216 -19.24 -8.47 -4.35
C VAL A 216 -19.88 -8.43 -2.96
N ASP A 217 -19.95 -9.59 -2.30
CA ASP A 217 -20.55 -9.72 -0.98
C ASP A 217 -19.61 -9.20 0.11
N ASN A 218 -20.18 -8.66 1.20
CA ASN A 218 -19.46 -8.29 2.39
C ASN A 218 -19.04 -9.53 3.19
N LEU A 219 -17.84 -10.02 2.98
CA LEU A 219 -17.32 -11.19 3.68
C LEU A 219 -17.15 -10.95 5.19
N ALA A 220 -16.89 -9.72 5.63
CA ALA A 220 -16.67 -9.39 7.03
C ALA A 220 -17.90 -9.72 7.91
N GLU A 221 -19.10 -9.66 7.38
CA GLU A 221 -20.32 -10.05 8.10
C GLU A 221 -20.32 -11.52 8.54
N GLY A 222 -19.72 -12.40 7.74
CA GLY A 222 -19.60 -13.83 8.00
C GLY A 222 -18.56 -14.22 9.05
N PHE A 223 -17.69 -13.29 9.48
CA PHE A 223 -16.66 -13.57 10.48
C PHE A 223 -17.28 -13.82 11.87
N PRO A 224 -16.75 -14.76 12.66
CA PRO A 224 -17.24 -15.01 14.01
C PRO A 224 -16.93 -13.83 14.94
N MET A 225 -17.61 -13.76 16.07
CA MET A 225 -17.23 -12.82 17.15
C MET A 225 -15.89 -13.20 17.76
N ALA A 226 -15.21 -12.20 18.33
CA ALA A 226 -13.95 -12.41 19.05
C ALA A 226 -14.00 -13.56 20.07
N ARG A 227 -12.92 -14.34 20.12
CA ARG A 227 -12.74 -15.39 21.14
C ARG A 227 -12.32 -14.72 22.46
N PRO A 228 -13.11 -14.83 23.53
CA PRO A 228 -12.79 -14.18 24.79
C PRO A 228 -11.46 -14.65 25.37
N GLY A 229 -10.63 -13.71 25.80
CA GLY A 229 -9.34 -14.00 26.45
C GLY A 229 -8.19 -14.25 25.51
N LEU A 230 -8.41 -14.21 24.17
CA LEU A 230 -7.39 -14.33 23.14
C LEU A 230 -7.18 -13.00 22.43
N PHE A 231 -5.99 -12.79 21.88
CA PHE A 231 -5.73 -11.72 20.92
C PHE A 231 -6.34 -12.13 19.57
N ASN A 232 -7.36 -11.40 19.12
CA ASN A 232 -8.11 -11.75 17.93
C ASN A 232 -7.63 -10.97 16.72
N ILE A 233 -7.35 -11.69 15.62
CA ILE A 233 -6.91 -11.14 14.34
C ILE A 233 -7.91 -11.54 13.26
N GLY A 234 -8.38 -10.57 12.46
CA GLY A 234 -9.10 -10.83 11.22
C GLY A 234 -8.14 -10.75 10.03
N LEU A 235 -8.15 -11.77 9.18
CA LEU A 235 -7.35 -11.83 7.96
C LEU A 235 -8.29 -11.87 6.75
N LEU A 236 -8.29 -10.79 5.95
CA LEU A 236 -9.26 -10.60 4.87
C LEU A 236 -8.66 -9.82 3.70
N HIS A 237 -8.94 -10.29 2.48
CA HIS A 237 -8.68 -9.52 1.27
C HIS A 237 -9.92 -8.71 0.91
N THR A 238 -9.85 -7.37 0.85
CA THR A 238 -11.02 -6.49 0.70
C THR A 238 -10.65 -5.10 0.21
N SER A 239 -11.51 -4.49 -0.59
CA SER A 239 -11.41 -3.07 -0.97
C SER A 239 -11.81 -2.11 0.16
N LEU A 240 -12.30 -2.65 1.30
CA LEU A 240 -12.96 -1.90 2.35
C LEU A 240 -14.14 -1.07 1.77
N ASP A 241 -14.17 0.23 1.99
CA ASP A 241 -15.17 1.18 1.46
C ASP A 241 -14.84 1.70 0.05
N GLY A 242 -13.88 1.07 -0.63
CA GLY A 242 -13.32 1.47 -1.92
C GLY A 242 -12.12 2.40 -1.79
N ARG A 243 -11.16 2.25 -2.70
CA ARG A 243 -9.96 3.09 -2.82
C ARG A 243 -9.76 3.46 -4.28
N GLU A 244 -9.36 4.70 -4.55
CA GLU A 244 -9.08 5.17 -5.91
C GLU A 244 -8.06 4.27 -6.60
N GLY A 245 -8.36 3.87 -7.84
CA GLY A 245 -7.49 3.00 -8.64
C GLY A 245 -7.61 1.50 -8.36
N HIS A 246 -8.46 1.09 -7.41
CA HIS A 246 -8.72 -0.33 -7.11
C HIS A 246 -10.17 -0.72 -7.42
N ALA A 247 -10.35 -1.92 -7.98
CA ALA A 247 -11.69 -2.48 -8.19
C ALA A 247 -12.34 -2.83 -6.84
N ASN A 248 -13.66 -2.75 -6.80
CA ASN A 248 -14.40 -2.92 -5.55
C ASN A 248 -14.69 -4.41 -5.31
N TYR A 249 -13.82 -5.09 -4.56
CA TYR A 249 -13.94 -6.50 -4.21
C TYR A 249 -14.17 -6.71 -2.72
N ALA A 250 -15.09 -7.61 -2.38
CA ALA A 250 -15.51 -7.93 -1.00
C ALA A 250 -15.65 -6.67 -0.13
N PRO A 251 -16.42 -5.64 -0.59
CA PRO A 251 -16.50 -4.37 0.11
C PRO A 251 -17.10 -4.55 1.50
N CYS A 252 -16.57 -3.83 2.48
CA CYS A 252 -17.10 -3.78 3.85
C CYS A 252 -16.90 -2.38 4.45
N LYS A 253 -17.63 -2.08 5.51
CA LYS A 253 -17.49 -0.82 6.25
C LYS A 253 -16.65 -1.03 7.50
N LEU A 254 -16.03 0.04 7.98
CA LEU A 254 -15.28 0.00 9.25
C LEU A 254 -16.14 -0.48 10.43
N ASP A 255 -17.44 -0.17 10.42
CA ASP A 255 -18.34 -0.61 11.48
C ASP A 255 -18.59 -2.12 11.45
N ASP A 256 -18.54 -2.77 10.28
CA ASP A 256 -18.62 -4.23 10.17
C ASP A 256 -17.41 -4.89 10.85
N LEU A 257 -16.23 -4.30 10.68
CA LEU A 257 -15.00 -4.75 11.31
C LEU A 257 -15.01 -4.51 12.83
N ARG A 258 -15.43 -3.32 13.28
CA ARG A 258 -15.57 -2.97 14.70
C ARG A 258 -16.55 -3.90 15.43
N ALA A 259 -17.65 -4.28 14.76
CA ALA A 259 -18.67 -5.14 15.33
C ALA A 259 -18.15 -6.53 15.74
N LYS A 260 -17.00 -6.98 15.24
CA LYS A 260 -16.41 -8.29 15.56
C LYS A 260 -15.60 -8.29 16.88
N ASP A 261 -15.25 -7.14 17.42
CA ASP A 261 -14.48 -6.97 18.69
C ASP A 261 -13.06 -7.58 18.57
N TYR A 262 -12.43 -7.47 17.37
CA TYR A 262 -11.05 -7.93 17.12
C TYR A 262 -10.04 -6.85 17.51
N HIS A 263 -8.80 -7.25 17.77
CA HIS A 263 -7.70 -6.34 18.10
C HIS A 263 -7.01 -5.80 16.85
N TYR A 264 -6.92 -6.65 15.81
CA TYR A 264 -6.20 -6.34 14.59
C TYR A 264 -6.92 -6.91 13.37
N TRP A 265 -7.05 -6.12 12.31
CA TRP A 265 -7.48 -6.55 10.99
C TRP A 265 -6.32 -6.45 10.02
N ALA A 266 -5.84 -7.61 9.55
CA ALA A 266 -4.86 -7.74 8.51
C ALA A 266 -5.57 -7.77 7.15
N LEU A 267 -5.53 -6.64 6.43
CA LEU A 267 -6.21 -6.47 5.15
C LEU A 267 -5.22 -6.53 3.98
N GLY A 268 -5.66 -7.04 2.82
CA GLY A 268 -4.97 -6.97 1.52
C GLY A 268 -5.86 -6.38 0.45
N HIS A 269 -5.35 -6.19 -0.77
CA HIS A 269 -5.96 -5.60 -1.95
C HIS A 269 -5.47 -4.18 -2.28
N VAL A 270 -5.22 -3.35 -1.29
CA VAL A 270 -4.73 -1.98 -1.49
C VAL A 270 -3.21 -1.97 -1.47
N HIS A 271 -2.59 -1.61 -2.61
CA HIS A 271 -1.14 -1.67 -2.80
C HIS A 271 -0.37 -0.52 -2.12
N ALA A 272 -1.07 0.40 -1.48
CA ALA A 272 -0.47 1.44 -0.65
C ALA A 272 -0.53 1.03 0.83
N HIS A 273 0.55 1.28 1.58
CA HIS A 273 0.53 1.12 3.03
C HIS A 273 -0.43 2.15 3.66
N GLU A 274 -1.38 1.66 4.46
CA GLU A 274 -2.35 2.53 5.14
C GLU A 274 -2.72 1.97 6.51
N LYS A 275 -2.57 2.77 7.56
CA LYS A 275 -3.15 2.52 8.89
C LYS A 275 -4.51 3.22 8.93
N VAL A 276 -5.56 2.49 8.55
CA VAL A 276 -6.92 3.06 8.41
C VAL A 276 -7.51 3.42 9.77
N LEU A 277 -7.23 2.58 10.79
CA LEU A 277 -7.73 2.75 12.15
C LEU A 277 -6.74 2.15 13.13
N THR A 278 -6.73 2.67 14.36
CA THR A 278 -5.84 2.22 15.45
C THR A 278 -6.59 1.57 16.63
N ASP A 279 -7.95 1.61 16.62
CA ASP A 279 -8.78 0.93 17.62
C ASP A 279 -10.15 0.54 17.01
N PRO A 280 -10.38 -0.75 16.66
CA PRO A 280 -9.34 -1.77 16.46
C PRO A 280 -8.33 -1.35 15.39
N TRP A 281 -7.14 -1.96 15.39
CA TRP A 281 -6.21 -1.74 14.30
C TRP A 281 -6.76 -2.32 12.99
N VAL A 282 -6.81 -1.49 11.96
CA VAL A 282 -7.19 -1.87 10.58
C VAL A 282 -6.10 -1.39 9.66
N VAL A 283 -5.38 -2.33 9.03
CA VAL A 283 -4.14 -2.01 8.32
C VAL A 283 -4.10 -2.69 6.96
N PHE A 284 -3.71 -1.92 5.94
CA PHE A 284 -3.19 -2.44 4.67
C PHE A 284 -1.67 -2.32 4.70
N PRO A 285 -0.89 -3.39 4.48
CA PRO A 285 0.57 -3.31 4.43
C PRO A 285 1.06 -2.71 3.11
N GLY A 286 0.23 -2.69 2.09
CA GLY A 286 0.58 -2.43 0.70
C GLY A 286 1.09 -3.68 0.00
N CYS A 287 1.47 -3.55 -1.27
CA CYS A 287 2.14 -4.62 -1.99
C CYS A 287 3.59 -4.77 -1.55
N LEU A 288 4.15 -5.98 -1.71
CA LEU A 288 5.52 -6.27 -1.29
C LEU A 288 6.56 -5.61 -2.19
N GLN A 289 6.27 -5.49 -3.48
CA GLN A 289 7.10 -4.88 -4.52
C GLN A 289 6.23 -4.09 -5.48
N GLY A 290 6.58 -2.83 -5.74
CA GLY A 290 5.92 -2.05 -6.78
C GLY A 290 6.23 -2.60 -8.17
N ARG A 291 5.23 -2.66 -9.05
CA ARG A 291 5.32 -3.27 -10.37
C ARG A 291 5.28 -2.26 -11.51
N HIS A 292 4.87 -1.04 -11.23
CA HIS A 292 4.77 0.05 -12.21
C HIS A 292 4.79 1.43 -11.56
N ALA A 293 4.93 2.48 -12.38
CA ALA A 293 5.12 3.87 -11.95
C ALA A 293 3.95 4.51 -11.16
N ARG A 294 2.85 3.81 -10.94
CA ARG A 294 1.76 4.26 -10.04
C ARG A 294 1.91 3.70 -8.63
N GLU A 295 2.66 2.62 -8.46
CA GLU A 295 2.95 2.00 -7.16
C GLU A 295 4.23 2.59 -6.57
N THR A 296 4.28 3.91 -6.41
CA THR A 296 5.46 4.66 -5.96
C THR A 296 5.75 4.49 -4.47
N GLY A 297 6.97 4.87 -4.08
CA GLY A 297 7.43 4.89 -2.69
C GLY A 297 7.80 3.52 -2.14
N PRO A 298 8.14 3.45 -0.85
CA PRO A 298 8.53 2.21 -0.19
C PRO A 298 7.42 1.16 -0.22
N LYS A 299 7.77 -0.09 -0.55
CA LYS A 299 6.88 -1.25 -0.55
C LYS A 299 7.44 -2.32 0.37
N GLY A 300 6.54 -3.11 0.99
CA GLY A 300 7.01 -4.10 1.96
C GLY A 300 5.89 -4.70 2.81
N CYS A 301 6.15 -4.83 4.10
CA CYS A 301 5.23 -5.45 5.05
C CYS A 301 5.14 -4.64 6.35
N CYS A 302 4.18 -5.01 7.22
CA CYS A 302 4.11 -4.49 8.57
C CYS A 302 4.67 -5.52 9.56
N VAL A 303 5.60 -5.10 10.43
CA VAL A 303 5.98 -5.83 11.65
C VAL A 303 5.11 -5.30 12.78
N VAL A 304 4.32 -6.19 13.36
CA VAL A 304 3.39 -5.85 14.44
C VAL A 304 3.93 -6.42 15.75
N THR A 305 4.09 -5.56 16.74
CA THR A 305 4.47 -5.96 18.09
C THR A 305 3.26 -5.91 19.00
N VAL A 306 3.04 -6.99 19.74
CA VAL A 306 1.94 -7.11 20.70
C VAL A 306 2.53 -7.37 22.09
N GLU A 307 2.13 -6.57 23.06
CA GLU A 307 2.51 -6.71 24.46
C GLU A 307 1.26 -6.66 25.33
N ASP A 308 1.17 -7.56 26.32
CA ASP A 308 0.03 -7.67 27.22
C ASP A 308 -1.34 -7.76 26.53
N GLY A 309 -1.39 -8.39 25.34
CA GLY A 309 -2.61 -8.56 24.54
C GLY A 309 -3.09 -7.28 23.85
N GLN A 310 -2.22 -6.28 23.71
CA GLN A 310 -2.48 -5.03 22.98
C GLN A 310 -1.40 -4.80 21.92
N VAL A 311 -1.76 -4.17 20.80
CA VAL A 311 -0.78 -3.77 19.79
C VAL A 311 0.03 -2.60 20.31
N GLU A 312 1.32 -2.80 20.48
CA GLU A 312 2.28 -1.77 20.90
C GLU A 312 2.74 -0.94 19.70
N SER A 313 3.12 -1.61 18.60
CA SER A 313 3.52 -0.94 17.37
C SER A 313 3.11 -1.69 16.12
N VAL A 314 2.96 -0.94 15.03
CA VAL A 314 2.81 -1.43 13.65
C VAL A 314 3.82 -0.67 12.81
N ASP A 315 4.93 -1.31 12.46
CA ASP A 315 6.05 -0.68 11.78
C ASP A 315 6.14 -1.19 10.33
N HIS A 316 5.99 -0.29 9.36
CA HIS A 316 6.18 -0.62 7.96
C HIS A 316 7.68 -0.78 7.66
N ARG A 317 8.05 -1.93 7.07
CA ARG A 317 9.41 -2.29 6.70
C ARG A 317 9.49 -2.38 5.18
N ALA A 318 10.29 -1.52 4.58
CA ALA A 318 10.52 -1.53 3.14
C ALA A 318 11.36 -2.76 2.76
N LEU A 319 10.82 -3.58 1.84
CA LEU A 319 11.42 -4.83 1.37
C LEU A 319 11.61 -4.83 -0.15
N ASP A 320 11.11 -3.81 -0.82
CA ASP A 320 11.24 -3.59 -2.26
C ASP A 320 12.71 -3.53 -2.68
N VAL A 321 13.03 -4.06 -3.82
CA VAL A 321 14.37 -4.00 -4.43
C VAL A 321 14.41 -3.02 -5.61
N VAL A 322 13.26 -2.79 -6.22
CA VAL A 322 13.06 -1.73 -7.20
C VAL A 322 12.03 -0.74 -6.68
N ARG A 323 12.46 0.51 -6.50
CA ARG A 323 11.60 1.59 -6.02
C ARG A 323 11.10 2.43 -7.18
N TRP A 324 9.79 2.41 -7.38
CA TRP A 324 9.16 3.30 -8.34
C TRP A 324 9.02 4.70 -7.76
N ALA A 325 9.39 5.70 -8.54
CA ALA A 325 9.30 7.10 -8.14
C ALA A 325 8.67 7.95 -9.25
N ARG A 326 7.94 8.98 -8.84
CA ARG A 326 7.48 10.05 -9.72
C ARG A 326 8.03 11.36 -9.18
N SER A 327 8.93 11.98 -9.93
CA SER A 327 9.54 13.24 -9.52
C SER A 327 9.03 14.39 -10.37
N GLU A 328 8.46 15.39 -9.72
CA GLU A 328 8.06 16.64 -10.35
C GLU A 328 9.25 17.62 -10.33
N VAL A 329 9.66 18.05 -11.50
CA VAL A 329 10.77 19.01 -11.69
C VAL A 329 10.18 20.34 -12.12
N ASP A 330 10.10 21.29 -11.18
CA ASP A 330 9.60 22.63 -11.48
C ASP A 330 10.64 23.45 -12.27
N LEU A 331 10.25 23.89 -13.46
CA LEU A 331 11.03 24.69 -14.40
C LEU A 331 10.62 26.16 -14.46
N SER A 332 9.79 26.65 -13.54
CA SER A 332 9.25 28.03 -13.58
C SER A 332 10.31 29.11 -13.65
N GLU A 333 11.48 28.89 -13.03
CA GLU A 333 12.60 29.84 -13.01
C GLU A 333 13.76 29.44 -13.94
N VAL A 334 13.55 28.40 -14.77
CA VAL A 334 14.58 27.90 -15.68
C VAL A 334 14.44 28.57 -17.03
N ASN A 335 15.59 29.07 -17.57
CA ASN A 335 15.61 29.81 -18.81
C ASN A 335 16.57 29.22 -19.88
N SER A 336 17.14 28.04 -19.62
CA SER A 336 18.05 27.35 -20.55
C SER A 336 17.91 25.84 -20.42
N LEU A 337 18.23 25.08 -21.48
CA LEU A 337 18.26 23.61 -21.45
C LEU A 337 19.30 23.08 -20.45
N GLU A 338 20.42 23.79 -20.25
CA GLU A 338 21.39 23.42 -19.21
C GLU A 338 20.76 23.46 -17.81
N GLY A 339 20.04 24.54 -17.52
CA GLY A 339 19.29 24.66 -16.25
C GLY A 339 18.23 23.58 -16.06
N VAL A 340 17.62 23.05 -17.16
CA VAL A 340 16.72 21.91 -17.10
C VAL A 340 17.46 20.65 -16.65
N LEU A 341 18.65 20.40 -17.24
CA LEU A 341 19.46 19.24 -16.88
C LEU A 341 19.98 19.34 -15.44
N ASP A 342 20.36 20.54 -14.98
CA ASP A 342 20.79 20.77 -13.60
C ASP A 342 19.67 20.48 -12.59
N ARG A 343 18.44 20.96 -12.88
CA ARG A 343 17.28 20.68 -12.04
C ARG A 343 16.93 19.19 -12.01
N ALA A 344 16.94 18.54 -13.18
CA ALA A 344 16.71 17.09 -13.27
C ALA A 344 17.78 16.30 -12.52
N GLY A 345 19.07 16.68 -12.68
CA GLY A 345 20.17 16.04 -11.97
C GLY A 345 20.07 16.18 -10.45
N LYS A 346 19.57 17.32 -9.95
CA LYS A 346 19.29 17.50 -8.52
C LYS A 346 18.17 16.56 -8.06
N ALA A 347 17.06 16.53 -8.78
CA ALA A 347 15.93 15.65 -8.46
C ALA A 347 16.32 14.16 -8.47
N MET A 348 17.15 13.74 -9.44
CA MET A 348 17.65 12.36 -9.53
C MET A 348 18.58 11.99 -8.37
N ARG A 349 19.45 12.92 -7.90
CA ARG A 349 20.27 12.69 -6.69
C ARG A 349 19.42 12.52 -5.44
N GLU A 350 18.41 13.38 -5.26
CA GLU A 350 17.47 13.27 -4.13
C GLU A 350 16.76 11.89 -4.13
N LEU A 351 16.36 11.40 -5.30
CA LEU A 351 15.76 10.06 -5.42
C LEU A 351 16.73 8.93 -5.05
N LEU A 352 18.01 9.05 -5.43
CA LEU A 352 19.04 8.06 -5.07
C LEU A 352 19.33 8.08 -3.56
N ASP A 353 19.41 9.27 -2.97
CA ASP A 353 19.64 9.42 -1.52
C ASP A 353 18.51 8.80 -0.69
N ASP A 354 17.25 8.85 -1.19
CA ASP A 354 16.07 8.27 -0.52
C ASP A 354 15.88 6.77 -0.79
N ALA A 355 16.68 6.18 -1.69
CA ALA A 355 16.44 4.82 -2.17
C ALA A 355 17.07 3.71 -1.33
N ASP A 356 17.98 4.01 -0.39
CA ASP A 356 18.69 2.99 0.43
C ASP A 356 19.32 1.88 -0.42
N ASP A 357 20.14 2.22 -1.38
CA ASP A 357 20.82 1.32 -2.34
C ASP A 357 19.91 0.51 -3.27
N ARG A 358 18.60 0.83 -3.35
CA ARG A 358 17.66 0.16 -4.26
C ARG A 358 17.77 0.71 -5.68
N ILE A 359 17.38 -0.10 -6.66
CA ILE A 359 17.17 0.40 -8.02
C ILE A 359 15.99 1.37 -8.01
N VAL A 360 16.19 2.56 -8.56
CA VAL A 360 15.15 3.59 -8.72
C VAL A 360 14.65 3.59 -10.16
N ALA A 361 13.39 3.22 -10.34
CA ALA A 361 12.67 3.37 -11.59
C ALA A 361 11.86 4.67 -11.56
N THR A 362 12.31 5.72 -12.25
CA THR A 362 11.71 7.05 -12.10
C THR A 362 10.97 7.52 -13.35
N ARG A 363 9.84 8.20 -13.11
CA ARG A 363 9.14 9.02 -14.10
C ARG A 363 9.40 10.49 -13.77
N LEU A 364 10.12 11.19 -14.64
CA LEU A 364 10.38 12.62 -14.50
C LEU A 364 9.25 13.41 -15.14
N LEU A 365 8.60 14.28 -14.38
CA LEU A 365 7.53 15.15 -14.83
C LEU A 365 8.00 16.62 -14.75
N PHE A 366 8.28 17.23 -15.89
CA PHE A 366 8.66 18.64 -15.97
C PHE A 366 7.40 19.50 -15.94
N VAL A 367 7.30 20.40 -14.97
CA VAL A 367 6.14 21.27 -14.74
C VAL A 367 6.54 22.75 -14.69
N GLY A 368 5.56 23.62 -14.63
CA GLY A 368 5.74 25.06 -14.49
C GLY A 368 5.78 25.83 -15.81
N ALA A 369 5.66 27.16 -15.70
CA ALA A 369 5.75 28.08 -16.84
C ALA A 369 7.20 28.48 -17.09
N THR A 370 7.76 28.08 -18.24
CA THR A 370 9.20 28.31 -18.56
C THR A 370 9.38 28.90 -19.94
N LYS A 371 10.46 29.66 -20.14
CA LYS A 371 10.85 30.21 -21.45
C LYS A 371 11.32 29.13 -22.42
N VAL A 372 11.84 28.00 -21.91
CA VAL A 372 12.34 26.89 -22.73
C VAL A 372 11.25 25.88 -23.12
N HIS A 373 9.99 26.16 -22.86
CA HIS A 373 8.88 25.25 -23.16
C HIS A 373 8.87 24.78 -24.62
N GLY A 374 8.92 25.70 -25.59
CA GLY A 374 8.93 25.37 -27.01
C GLY A 374 10.11 24.51 -27.40
N GLU A 375 11.30 24.85 -26.89
CA GLU A 375 12.53 24.11 -27.15
C GLU A 375 12.49 22.68 -26.55
N LEU A 376 11.90 22.51 -25.36
CA LEU A 376 11.67 21.20 -24.76
C LEU A 376 10.74 20.32 -25.60
N GLN A 377 9.65 20.89 -26.09
CA GLN A 377 8.71 20.20 -26.96
C GLN A 377 9.36 19.80 -28.30
N ALA A 378 10.16 20.70 -28.89
CA ALA A 378 10.84 20.43 -30.15
C ALA A 378 11.95 19.39 -30.03
N LYS A 379 12.63 19.34 -28.88
CA LYS A 379 13.83 18.50 -28.62
C LYS A 379 13.59 17.36 -27.64
N THR A 380 12.37 16.80 -27.59
CA THR A 380 11.99 15.76 -26.61
C THR A 380 12.92 14.54 -26.62
N GLN A 381 13.32 14.05 -27.79
CA GLN A 381 14.26 12.92 -27.89
C GLN A 381 15.65 13.26 -27.40
N TRP A 382 16.16 14.43 -27.75
CA TRP A 382 17.44 14.94 -27.25
C TRP A 382 17.43 15.04 -25.74
N LEU A 383 16.38 15.64 -25.17
CA LEU A 383 16.20 15.74 -23.71
C LEU A 383 16.26 14.35 -23.07
N ARG A 384 15.49 13.39 -23.58
CA ARG A 384 15.50 12.02 -23.08
C ARG A 384 16.90 11.42 -23.08
N GLN A 385 17.63 11.52 -24.19
CA GLN A 385 19.02 11.00 -24.31
C GLN A 385 19.97 11.67 -23.30
N LYS A 386 19.86 12.99 -23.12
CA LYS A 386 20.68 13.72 -22.14
C LYS A 386 20.38 13.35 -20.71
N LEU A 387 19.10 13.14 -20.38
CA LEU A 387 18.69 12.67 -19.04
C LEU A 387 19.16 11.24 -18.78
N MET A 388 19.12 10.35 -19.77
CA MET A 388 19.65 8.97 -19.65
C MET A 388 21.17 8.98 -19.46
N GLN A 389 21.89 9.81 -20.23
CA GLN A 389 23.33 10.01 -20.03
C GLN A 389 23.62 10.51 -18.61
N LEU A 390 22.88 11.50 -18.13
CA LEU A 390 23.04 12.06 -16.78
C LEU A 390 22.71 11.04 -15.70
N ALA A 391 21.67 10.21 -15.89
CA ALA A 391 21.34 9.13 -14.96
C ALA A 391 22.49 8.11 -14.87
N ALA A 392 23.06 7.72 -16.02
CA ALA A 392 24.21 6.81 -16.08
C ALA A 392 25.46 7.40 -15.41
N GLU A 393 25.71 8.71 -15.56
CA GLU A 393 26.82 9.40 -14.88
C GLU A 393 26.63 9.48 -13.36
N LEU A 394 25.37 9.56 -12.88
CA LEU A 394 25.06 9.57 -11.45
C LEU A 394 25.18 8.17 -10.85
N ASN A 395 24.50 7.19 -11.41
CA ASN A 395 24.61 5.78 -11.02
C ASN A 395 23.90 4.89 -12.07
N ALA A 396 24.68 4.29 -12.99
CA ALA A 396 24.15 3.50 -14.09
C ALA A 396 23.40 2.24 -13.63
N ASP A 397 23.81 1.65 -12.52
CA ASP A 397 23.25 0.38 -12.02
C ASP A 397 22.01 0.59 -11.13
N GLN A 398 21.81 1.81 -10.66
CA GLN A 398 20.77 2.09 -9.65
C GLN A 398 19.66 3.02 -10.16
N LEU A 399 19.88 3.81 -11.21
CA LEU A 399 18.89 4.78 -11.68
C LEU A 399 18.46 4.52 -13.12
N TRP A 400 17.19 4.18 -13.28
CA TRP A 400 16.56 4.01 -14.58
C TRP A 400 15.41 5.00 -14.78
N ILE A 401 15.42 5.74 -15.92
CA ILE A 401 14.35 6.66 -16.31
C ILE A 401 13.30 5.91 -17.13
N GLU A 402 12.20 5.56 -16.49
CA GLU A 402 11.06 4.89 -17.15
C GLU A 402 10.43 5.82 -18.19
N LYS A 403 10.13 7.07 -17.78
CA LYS A 403 9.46 8.00 -18.68
C LYS A 403 9.84 9.45 -18.38
N VAL A 404 9.92 10.24 -19.44
CA VAL A 404 10.01 11.70 -19.36
C VAL A 404 8.70 12.30 -19.85
N VAL A 405 8.09 13.16 -19.05
CA VAL A 405 6.82 13.83 -19.34
C VAL A 405 7.05 15.35 -19.27
N ILE A 406 6.73 16.05 -20.37
CA ILE A 406 6.83 17.50 -20.46
C ILE A 406 5.43 18.07 -20.29
N ALA A 407 5.11 18.55 -19.07
CA ALA A 407 3.86 19.19 -18.69
C ALA A 407 4.08 20.68 -18.32
N THR A 408 5.14 21.27 -18.90
CA THR A 408 5.41 22.72 -18.76
C THR A 408 4.45 23.53 -19.61
N THR A 409 4.36 24.82 -19.29
CA THR A 409 3.66 25.81 -20.12
C THR A 409 4.61 26.92 -20.56
N SER A 410 4.29 27.63 -21.63
CA SER A 410 5.12 28.76 -22.09
C SER A 410 5.00 29.94 -21.12
N LYS A 411 6.17 30.48 -20.69
CA LYS A 411 6.25 31.75 -19.93
C LYS A 411 6.27 32.99 -20.85
N LEU A 412 6.06 32.80 -22.14
CA LEU A 412 6.01 33.92 -23.08
C LEU A 412 4.85 34.84 -22.72
N ASP A 413 5.11 36.14 -22.81
CA ASP A 413 4.06 37.14 -22.69
C ASP A 413 3.12 37.00 -23.89
N ARG A 414 2.06 36.21 -23.70
CA ARG A 414 1.02 35.96 -24.72
C ARG A 414 0.47 37.27 -25.28
N VAL A 415 0.43 38.31 -24.46
CA VAL A 415 -0.06 39.63 -24.84
C VAL A 415 0.88 40.28 -25.85
N ALA A 416 2.20 40.18 -25.64
CA ALA A 416 3.19 40.75 -26.56
C ALA A 416 3.16 40.05 -27.93
N VAL A 417 3.00 38.73 -27.96
CA VAL A 417 2.95 37.92 -29.20
C VAL A 417 1.64 38.15 -29.97
N LEU A 418 0.52 38.16 -29.28
CA LEU A 418 -0.81 38.36 -29.88
C LEU A 418 -1.04 39.81 -30.27
N SER A 419 -0.31 40.80 -29.72
CA SER A 419 -0.39 42.19 -30.11
C SER A 419 0.57 42.61 -31.24
N GLY A 420 1.45 41.68 -31.69
CA GLY A 420 2.31 41.93 -32.85
C GLY A 420 1.54 42.14 -34.13
N ASP A 421 1.75 43.27 -34.85
CA ASP A 421 1.07 43.60 -36.12
C ASP A 421 1.64 42.85 -37.35
N GLY A 422 2.54 41.88 -37.14
CA GLY A 422 3.18 41.06 -38.17
C GLY A 422 2.34 39.86 -38.61
N ALA A 423 2.70 39.27 -39.76
CA ALA A 423 2.07 38.04 -40.28
C ALA A 423 2.10 36.87 -39.28
N LEU A 424 3.17 36.74 -38.49
CA LEU A 424 3.32 35.71 -37.47
C LEU A 424 2.40 35.95 -36.28
N GLY A 425 2.23 37.19 -35.82
CA GLY A 425 1.27 37.55 -34.78
C GLY A 425 -0.16 37.25 -35.18
N GLY A 426 -0.53 37.54 -36.48
CA GLY A 426 -1.82 37.18 -37.02
C GLY A 426 -2.08 35.67 -37.08
N LEU A 427 -1.05 34.88 -37.45
CA LEU A 427 -1.13 33.41 -37.46
C LEU A 427 -1.25 32.82 -36.07
N ALA A 428 -0.42 33.28 -35.12
CA ALA A 428 -0.47 32.88 -33.72
C ALA A 428 -1.88 33.17 -33.12
N LYS A 429 -2.44 34.32 -33.40
CA LYS A 429 -3.80 34.71 -33.00
C LYS A 429 -4.85 33.75 -33.55
N SER A 430 -4.75 33.43 -34.87
CA SER A 430 -5.67 32.47 -35.51
C SER A 430 -5.57 31.07 -34.90
N ILE A 431 -4.39 30.59 -34.53
CA ILE A 431 -4.18 29.31 -33.84
C ILE A 431 -4.84 29.35 -32.46
N MET A 432 -4.63 30.42 -31.68
CA MET A 432 -5.21 30.54 -30.34
C MET A 432 -6.72 30.68 -30.34
N GLU A 433 -7.33 31.24 -31.41
CA GLU A 433 -8.79 31.36 -31.57
C GLU A 433 -9.47 30.03 -31.91
N VAL A 434 -8.74 28.97 -32.28
CA VAL A 434 -9.30 27.65 -32.52
C VAL A 434 -9.97 27.13 -31.22
N SER A 435 -11.25 26.75 -31.32
CA SER A 435 -11.99 26.17 -30.20
C SER A 435 -11.38 24.87 -29.74
N GLU A 436 -11.28 24.66 -28.45
CA GLU A 436 -10.77 23.42 -27.85
C GLU A 436 -11.81 22.27 -27.85
N ASN A 437 -13.04 22.53 -28.34
CA ASN A 437 -14.04 21.48 -28.52
C ASN A 437 -13.80 20.72 -29.82
N GLN A 438 -14.21 19.45 -29.88
CA GLN A 438 -14.07 18.58 -31.08
C GLN A 438 -14.66 19.25 -32.35
N GLY A 439 -15.75 19.98 -32.23
CA GLY A 439 -16.34 20.73 -33.32
C GLY A 439 -15.57 21.97 -33.79
N GLY A 440 -14.56 22.42 -33.02
CA GLY A 440 -13.74 23.59 -33.35
C GLY A 440 -12.67 23.34 -34.41
N VAL A 441 -12.25 22.08 -34.58
CA VAL A 441 -11.25 21.68 -35.57
C VAL A 441 -11.92 20.86 -36.67
N ARG A 442 -12.12 21.48 -37.83
CA ARG A 442 -12.82 20.85 -38.97
C ARG A 442 -12.10 19.58 -39.42
N GLY A 443 -12.81 18.44 -39.44
CA GLY A 443 -12.27 17.15 -39.84
C GLY A 443 -11.48 16.39 -38.77
N LEU A 444 -11.42 16.88 -37.53
CA LEU A 444 -10.78 16.19 -36.42
C LEU A 444 -11.44 14.82 -36.15
N ASP A 445 -12.77 14.76 -36.18
CA ASP A 445 -13.53 13.51 -35.99
C ASP A 445 -13.13 12.41 -37.01
N ILE A 446 -12.93 12.83 -38.26
CA ILE A 446 -12.48 11.92 -39.34
C ILE A 446 -11.06 11.45 -39.05
N ALA A 447 -10.17 12.37 -38.66
CA ALA A 447 -8.77 12.02 -38.34
C ALA A 447 -8.67 11.09 -37.14
N LEU A 448 -9.44 11.32 -36.09
CA LEU A 448 -9.49 10.48 -34.90
C LEU A 448 -10.08 9.08 -35.22
N SER A 449 -11.12 9.00 -36.04
CA SER A 449 -11.65 7.70 -36.49
C SER A 449 -10.64 6.92 -37.33
N MET A 450 -9.95 7.59 -38.27
CA MET A 450 -8.88 6.97 -39.04
C MET A 450 -7.69 6.47 -38.18
N LEU A 451 -7.39 7.22 -37.11
CA LEU A 451 -6.35 6.82 -36.14
C LEU A 451 -6.78 5.56 -35.38
N ARG A 452 -8.05 5.51 -34.95
CA ARG A 452 -8.63 4.32 -34.29
C ARG A 452 -8.56 3.08 -35.17
N ASP A 453 -8.88 3.21 -36.43
CA ASP A 453 -8.90 2.08 -37.38
C ASP A 453 -7.49 1.54 -37.70
N LYS A 454 -6.46 2.34 -37.51
CA LYS A 454 -5.07 1.99 -37.83
C LYS A 454 -4.26 1.52 -36.60
N LEU A 455 -4.65 1.86 -35.42
CA LEU A 455 -3.91 1.48 -34.20
C LEU A 455 -4.47 0.18 -33.59
N PRO A 456 -3.63 -0.67 -33.02
CA PRO A 456 -4.07 -1.86 -32.28
C PRO A 456 -5.02 -1.47 -31.14
N PRO A 457 -6.08 -2.28 -30.85
CA PRO A 457 -7.03 -2.00 -29.80
C PRO A 457 -6.40 -1.78 -28.42
N GLU A 458 -5.25 -2.42 -28.16
CA GLU A 458 -4.51 -2.32 -26.91
C GLU A 458 -4.04 -0.91 -26.59
N VAL A 459 -3.83 -0.07 -27.63
CA VAL A 459 -3.43 1.35 -27.48
C VAL A 459 -4.54 2.17 -26.80
N PHE A 460 -5.80 1.76 -26.96
CA PHE A 460 -6.97 2.47 -26.41
C PHE A 460 -7.44 1.89 -25.09
N VAL A 461 -7.20 0.59 -24.85
CA VAL A 461 -7.69 -0.15 -23.68
C VAL A 461 -6.70 -0.12 -22.52
N ALA A 462 -5.41 0.13 -22.80
CA ALA A 462 -4.41 0.25 -21.75
C ALA A 462 -4.79 1.39 -20.77
N GLU A 463 -4.43 1.23 -19.51
CA GLU A 463 -4.76 2.20 -18.45
C GLU A 463 -4.20 3.61 -18.73
N ASP A 464 -3.04 3.69 -19.45
CA ASP A 464 -2.49 4.90 -20.05
C ASP A 464 -2.88 5.03 -21.54
N GLY A 465 -3.95 4.34 -21.96
CA GLY A 465 -4.39 4.30 -23.35
C GLY A 465 -4.90 5.64 -23.85
N LEU A 466 -4.81 5.83 -25.17
CA LEU A 466 -5.24 7.04 -25.84
C LEU A 466 -6.78 7.13 -25.83
N LYS A 467 -7.34 7.92 -24.91
CA LYS A 467 -8.79 8.10 -24.75
C LYS A 467 -9.31 9.17 -25.72
N ILE A 468 -9.31 8.86 -27.01
CA ILE A 468 -9.75 9.81 -28.06
C ILE A 468 -11.27 10.03 -28.10
N ASP A 469 -12.05 9.28 -27.32
CA ASP A 469 -13.51 9.48 -27.16
C ASP A 469 -13.87 10.36 -25.97
N ASP A 470 -12.90 10.70 -25.12
CA ASP A 470 -13.09 11.56 -23.96
C ASP A 470 -12.90 13.02 -24.38
N GLU A 471 -13.97 13.80 -24.33
CA GLU A 471 -13.96 15.22 -24.73
C GLU A 471 -12.94 16.04 -23.94
N ILE A 472 -12.69 15.71 -22.66
CA ILE A 472 -11.70 16.40 -21.82
C ILE A 472 -10.28 16.09 -22.31
N VAL A 473 -10.04 14.83 -22.67
CA VAL A 473 -8.74 14.41 -23.20
C VAL A 473 -8.48 15.05 -24.56
N VAL A 474 -9.50 15.08 -25.44
CA VAL A 474 -9.40 15.72 -26.76
C VAL A 474 -9.18 17.21 -26.64
N ALA A 475 -9.92 17.91 -25.76
CA ALA A 475 -9.72 19.33 -25.50
C ALA A 475 -8.29 19.64 -25.03
N ARG A 476 -7.74 18.81 -24.13
CA ARG A 476 -6.35 18.93 -23.69
C ARG A 476 -5.35 18.73 -24.85
N LEU A 477 -5.54 17.71 -25.68
CA LEU A 477 -4.69 17.47 -26.84
C LEU A 477 -4.71 18.62 -27.87
N ILE A 478 -5.88 19.22 -28.10
CA ILE A 478 -6.01 20.41 -28.93
C ILE A 478 -5.25 21.58 -28.31
N HIS A 479 -5.40 21.78 -26.99
CA HIS A 479 -4.66 22.80 -26.27
C HIS A 479 -3.13 22.62 -26.40
N GLU A 480 -2.62 21.42 -26.15
CA GLU A 480 -1.21 21.08 -26.30
C GLU A 480 -0.70 21.32 -27.74
N ALA A 481 -1.49 20.94 -28.74
CA ALA A 481 -1.16 21.18 -30.14
C ALA A 481 -1.08 22.69 -30.48
N LYS A 482 -1.99 23.51 -29.97
CA LYS A 482 -1.96 24.97 -30.11
C LYS A 482 -0.68 25.57 -29.50
N GLU A 483 -0.33 25.17 -28.28
CA GLU A 483 0.88 25.63 -27.60
C GLU A 483 2.15 25.23 -28.39
N LEU A 484 2.20 24.00 -28.91
CA LEU A 484 3.30 23.51 -29.74
C LEU A 484 3.46 24.33 -31.04
N LEU A 485 2.34 24.63 -31.72
CA LEU A 485 2.36 25.38 -32.96
C LEU A 485 2.80 26.82 -32.72
N VAL A 486 2.29 27.49 -31.70
CA VAL A 486 2.71 28.85 -31.30
C VAL A 486 4.19 28.86 -30.91
N GLY A 487 4.65 27.87 -30.13
CA GLY A 487 6.06 27.74 -29.77
C GLY A 487 6.99 27.64 -30.99
N LYS A 488 6.64 26.80 -31.97
CA LYS A 488 7.41 26.66 -33.20
C LYS A 488 7.43 27.92 -34.09
N LEU A 489 6.32 28.66 -34.12
CA LEU A 489 6.28 29.94 -34.85
C LEU A 489 7.25 30.95 -34.24
N LEU A 490 7.33 31.00 -32.91
CA LEU A 490 8.21 31.93 -32.20
C LEU A 490 9.69 31.56 -32.32
N GLU A 491 10.03 30.26 -32.37
CA GLU A 491 11.38 29.80 -32.63
C GLU A 491 11.87 30.24 -34.02
N SER A 492 11.00 30.17 -35.03
CA SER A 492 11.33 30.59 -36.40
C SER A 492 11.63 32.10 -36.51
N GLU A 493 11.11 32.93 -35.60
CA GLU A 493 11.37 34.37 -35.53
C GLU A 493 12.73 34.69 -34.88
N SER A 494 13.17 33.85 -33.96
CA SER A 494 14.45 34.06 -33.24
C SER A 494 15.69 33.66 -34.04
N GLU A 495 15.50 32.84 -35.10
CA GLU A 495 16.58 32.41 -36.00
C GLU A 495 16.72 33.31 -37.27
N SER A 496 15.82 34.29 -37.46
CA SER A 496 15.82 35.24 -38.56
C SER A 496 16.41 36.58 -38.14
#